data_4a17fa7619ebf280987d91b7387b3c3c
#
_entry.id   4a17fa7619ebf280987d91b7387b3c3c
#
_cell.length_a   1.000
_cell.length_b   1.000
_cell.length_c   1.000
_cell.angle_alpha   90.00
_cell.angle_beta   90.00
_cell.angle_gamma   90.00
#
_symmetry.space_group_name_H-M   'P 1'
#
loop_
_entity.id
_entity.type
_entity.pdbx_description
1 polymer ?
#
loop_
_entity_poly.entity_id
_entity_poly.type
_entity_poly.pdbx_seq_one_letter_code
_entity_poly.pdbx_strand_id
1 'polypeptide(L)'
;MGYDRARMFTKSVTFTRARLEDNKKLTESDPNYVANLAQQDEEQRARDLEGNWNFKNVGDDIIKMHDMEQFFSMPELTGGKRYASCDVAFEGGDSLVLWLWCGWHIQDVFVCRHDSKGSLSSVKAKLEEWGVLEENFTYDLNGLGQTFKGFFRRAVPFNNREAVEDKYRYVYDNVKSQCAYLFAHKLIDGEMSINPRLLKRKYSGKGFEKWELKQILMKERKCIRASEETSD
;
A
#
# COMPACT_ATOMS: atom_id res chain seq x y z
N MET A 1 -46.34 -16.79 -12.38
CA MET A 1 -46.36 -15.66 -11.40
C MET A 1 -44.96 -15.23 -10.93
N GLY A 2 -43.91 -15.42 -11.70
CA GLY A 2 -42.52 -15.06 -11.31
C GLY A 2 -41.92 -13.82 -12.02
N TYR A 3 -42.48 -13.38 -13.13
CA TYR A 3 -41.88 -12.33 -13.96
C TYR A 3 -42.19 -10.91 -13.49
N ASP A 4 -43.33 -10.67 -12.88
CA ASP A 4 -43.71 -9.30 -12.47
C ASP A 4 -43.05 -8.83 -11.18
N ARG A 5 -42.67 -9.76 -10.27
CA ARG A 5 -41.93 -9.39 -9.06
C ARG A 5 -40.49 -8.98 -9.33
N ALA A 6 -39.84 -9.57 -10.34
CA ALA A 6 -38.49 -9.18 -10.73
C ALA A 6 -38.46 -7.75 -11.32
N ARG A 7 -39.49 -7.34 -12.07
CA ARG A 7 -39.58 -6.00 -12.65
C ARG A 7 -39.81 -4.91 -11.58
N MET A 8 -40.47 -5.21 -10.48
CA MET A 8 -40.78 -4.25 -9.43
C MET A 8 -39.54 -3.81 -8.63
N PHE A 9 -38.46 -4.59 -8.68
CA PHE A 9 -37.21 -4.30 -7.98
C PHE A 9 -36.03 -3.99 -8.91
N THR A 10 -36.24 -3.95 -10.23
CA THR A 10 -35.19 -3.61 -11.19
C THR A 10 -35.07 -2.10 -11.31
N LYS A 11 -33.94 -1.56 -10.86
CA LYS A 11 -33.54 -0.19 -11.17
C LYS A 11 -32.88 -0.20 -12.54
N SER A 12 -33.33 0.64 -13.46
CA SER A 12 -32.60 0.88 -14.70
C SER A 12 -31.39 1.77 -14.38
N VAL A 13 -30.20 1.34 -14.77
CA VAL A 13 -29.01 2.16 -14.72
C VAL A 13 -28.64 2.49 -16.15
N THR A 14 -28.63 3.78 -16.47
CA THR A 14 -28.18 4.27 -17.77
C THR A 14 -26.80 4.89 -17.59
N PHE A 15 -25.85 4.43 -18.38
CA PHE A 15 -24.52 4.98 -18.44
C PHE A 15 -24.37 5.84 -19.69
N THR A 16 -24.01 7.09 -19.51
CA THR A 16 -23.69 8.00 -20.62
C THR A 16 -22.21 8.35 -20.51
N ARG A 17 -21.43 7.96 -21.50
CA ARG A 17 -20.02 8.31 -21.57
C ARG A 17 -19.88 9.81 -21.79
N ALA A 18 -19.16 10.51 -20.94
CA ALA A 18 -18.76 11.89 -21.12
C ALA A 18 -17.22 11.97 -21.06
N ARG A 19 -16.62 12.73 -21.95
CA ARG A 19 -15.19 13.05 -21.93
C ARG A 19 -14.99 14.42 -21.31
N LEU A 20 -13.82 14.66 -20.77
CA LEU A 20 -13.47 15.98 -20.25
C LEU A 20 -13.57 17.07 -21.33
N GLU A 21 -13.21 16.73 -22.58
CA GLU A 21 -13.32 17.61 -23.76
C GLU A 21 -14.74 18.10 -24.03
N ASP A 22 -15.76 17.35 -23.59
CA ASP A 22 -17.16 17.71 -23.75
C ASP A 22 -17.55 18.86 -22.79
N ASN A 23 -16.75 19.09 -21.73
CA ASN A 23 -16.95 20.18 -20.77
C ASN A 23 -16.00 21.37 -21.03
N LYS A 24 -16.23 22.08 -22.13
CA LYS A 24 -15.43 23.24 -22.55
C LYS A 24 -15.32 24.31 -21.46
N LYS A 25 -16.39 24.55 -20.71
CA LYS A 25 -16.41 25.55 -19.67
C LYS A 25 -15.41 25.24 -18.54
N LEU A 26 -15.26 23.96 -18.18
CA LEU A 26 -14.30 23.53 -17.15
C LEU A 26 -12.86 23.61 -17.67
N THR A 27 -12.62 23.14 -18.89
CA THR A 27 -11.27 23.15 -19.50
C THR A 27 -10.75 24.56 -19.78
N GLU A 28 -11.63 25.51 -20.07
CA GLU A 28 -11.29 26.93 -20.26
C GLU A 28 -11.07 27.66 -18.92
N SER A 29 -11.82 27.29 -17.87
CA SER A 29 -11.72 27.97 -16.57
C SER A 29 -10.54 27.44 -15.71
N ASP A 30 -10.12 26.21 -15.89
CA ASP A 30 -9.00 25.61 -15.15
C ASP A 30 -8.13 24.71 -16.04
N PRO A 31 -7.14 25.28 -16.74
CA PRO A 31 -6.19 24.52 -17.56
C PRO A 31 -5.35 23.52 -16.74
N ASN A 32 -5.13 23.80 -15.44
CA ASN A 32 -4.38 22.90 -14.57
C ASN A 32 -5.16 21.62 -14.23
N TYR A 33 -6.48 21.66 -14.33
CA TYR A 33 -7.33 20.50 -14.09
C TYR A 33 -7.00 19.34 -15.04
N VAL A 34 -6.84 19.65 -16.32
CA VAL A 34 -6.43 18.66 -17.35
C VAL A 34 -5.06 18.09 -17.04
N ALA A 35 -4.09 18.95 -16.66
CA ALA A 35 -2.74 18.51 -16.31
C ALA A 35 -2.73 17.62 -15.07
N ASN A 36 -3.56 17.92 -14.07
CA ASN A 36 -3.70 17.10 -12.87
C ASN A 36 -4.31 15.74 -13.18
N LEU A 37 -5.32 15.67 -14.05
CA LEU A 37 -5.88 14.38 -14.48
C LEU A 37 -4.89 13.56 -15.32
N ALA A 38 -4.08 14.23 -16.15
CA ALA A 38 -3.07 13.55 -16.96
C ALA A 38 -1.92 12.94 -16.12
N GLN A 39 -1.70 13.45 -14.90
CA GLN A 39 -0.72 12.92 -13.95
C GLN A 39 -1.24 11.75 -13.11
N GLN A 40 -2.53 11.45 -13.18
CA GLN A 40 -3.11 10.31 -12.51
C GLN A 40 -2.56 8.99 -13.07
N ASP A 41 -2.78 7.91 -12.33
CA ASP A 41 -2.47 6.59 -12.84
C ASP A 41 -3.32 6.25 -14.08
N GLU A 42 -2.86 5.25 -14.85
CA GLU A 42 -3.45 4.92 -16.14
C GLU A 42 -4.94 4.59 -16.07
N GLU A 43 -5.40 3.93 -15.00
CA GLU A 43 -6.80 3.58 -14.80
C GLU A 43 -7.65 4.80 -14.46
N GLN A 44 -7.17 5.66 -13.57
CA GLN A 44 -7.86 6.91 -13.24
C GLN A 44 -7.89 7.85 -14.43
N ARG A 45 -6.77 7.98 -15.14
CA ARG A 45 -6.68 8.77 -16.36
C ARG A 45 -7.67 8.27 -17.43
N ALA A 46 -7.73 6.95 -17.65
CA ALA A 46 -8.67 6.37 -18.61
C ALA A 46 -10.13 6.67 -18.25
N ARG A 47 -10.48 6.63 -16.96
CA ARG A 47 -11.83 6.95 -16.47
C ARG A 47 -12.12 8.45 -16.50
N ASP A 48 -11.26 9.24 -15.87
CA ASP A 48 -11.55 10.63 -15.53
C ASP A 48 -11.24 11.59 -16.69
N LEU A 49 -10.17 11.31 -17.47
CA LEU A 49 -9.78 12.10 -18.63
C LEU A 49 -10.45 11.61 -19.91
N GLU A 50 -10.46 10.29 -20.14
CA GLU A 50 -10.89 9.69 -21.40
C GLU A 50 -12.35 9.19 -21.34
N GLY A 51 -12.98 9.20 -20.16
CA GLY A 51 -14.33 8.67 -19.95
C GLY A 51 -14.44 7.18 -20.29
N ASN A 52 -13.34 6.44 -20.19
CA ASN A 52 -13.28 5.02 -20.50
C ASN A 52 -13.50 4.17 -19.24
N TRP A 53 -14.76 3.97 -18.89
CA TRP A 53 -15.17 3.15 -17.75
C TRP A 53 -15.03 1.64 -17.99
N ASN A 54 -14.78 1.22 -19.23
CA ASN A 54 -14.48 -0.16 -19.57
C ASN A 54 -12.97 -0.44 -19.53
N PHE A 55 -12.16 0.56 -19.19
CA PHE A 55 -10.74 0.35 -19.01
C PHE A 55 -10.55 -0.67 -17.86
N LYS A 56 -10.22 -1.87 -18.25
CA LYS A 56 -9.73 -2.89 -17.35
C LYS A 56 -8.21 -2.74 -17.37
N ASN A 57 -7.64 -2.36 -16.25
CA ASN A 57 -6.22 -2.54 -16.08
C ASN A 57 -5.98 -4.06 -16.19
N VAL A 58 -5.55 -4.51 -17.35
CA VAL A 58 -5.14 -5.90 -17.60
C VAL A 58 -3.74 -6.11 -17.01
N GLY A 59 -3.39 -5.32 -16.00
CA GLY A 59 -2.17 -5.48 -15.23
C GLY A 59 -2.36 -6.58 -14.19
N ASP A 60 -1.28 -7.25 -13.91
CA ASP A 60 -1.15 -8.31 -12.91
C ASP A 60 -1.19 -7.78 -11.47
N ASP A 61 -1.84 -6.64 -11.25
CA ASP A 61 -2.03 -6.06 -9.92
C ASP A 61 -2.89 -7.01 -9.08
N ILE A 62 -2.33 -7.60 -8.06
CA ILE A 62 -3.04 -8.50 -7.14
C ILE A 62 -4.03 -7.69 -6.32
N ILE A 63 -3.61 -6.54 -5.79
CA ILE A 63 -4.48 -5.62 -5.04
C ILE A 63 -5.10 -4.63 -6.01
N LYS A 64 -6.41 -4.71 -6.20
CA LYS A 64 -7.15 -3.81 -7.07
C LYS A 64 -7.44 -2.47 -6.35
N MET A 65 -7.90 -1.48 -7.11
CA MET A 65 -8.24 -0.17 -6.55
C MET A 65 -9.36 -0.26 -5.51
N HIS A 66 -10.39 -1.06 -5.79
CA HIS A 66 -11.52 -1.23 -4.87
C HIS A 66 -11.11 -1.90 -3.55
N ASP A 67 -10.12 -2.81 -3.58
CA ASP A 67 -9.58 -3.43 -2.37
C ASP A 67 -8.91 -2.39 -1.47
N MET A 68 -8.16 -1.46 -2.07
CA MET A 68 -7.56 -0.34 -1.35
C MET A 68 -8.62 0.62 -0.77
N GLU A 69 -9.67 0.93 -1.53
CA GLU A 69 -10.78 1.77 -1.05
C GLU A 69 -11.50 1.11 0.13
N GLN A 70 -11.73 -0.20 0.04
CA GLN A 70 -12.26 -0.99 1.14
C GLN A 70 -11.33 -0.94 2.36
N PHE A 71 -10.04 -1.22 2.18
CA PHE A 71 -9.04 -1.16 3.24
C PHE A 71 -9.00 0.20 3.95
N PHE A 72 -9.07 1.31 3.21
CA PHE A 72 -9.08 2.65 3.79
C PHE A 72 -10.36 3.00 4.56
N SER A 73 -11.45 2.31 4.28
CA SER A 73 -12.77 2.48 4.92
C SER A 73 -13.07 1.45 6.00
N MET A 74 -12.21 0.44 6.17
CA MET A 74 -12.38 -0.59 7.18
C MET A 74 -12.41 0.00 8.58
N PRO A 75 -13.34 -0.44 9.44
CA PRO A 75 -13.32 -0.08 10.84
C PRO A 75 -12.00 -0.48 11.50
N GLU A 76 -11.59 0.28 12.50
CA GLU A 76 -10.40 -0.05 13.27
C GLU A 76 -10.55 -1.44 13.89
N LEU A 77 -9.64 -2.34 13.54
CA LEU A 77 -9.54 -3.64 14.17
C LEU A 77 -8.91 -3.44 15.55
N THR A 78 -9.69 -3.68 16.59
CA THR A 78 -9.26 -3.48 17.97
C THR A 78 -8.61 -4.74 18.54
N GLY A 79 -7.61 -4.53 19.37
CA GLY A 79 -6.88 -5.60 20.07
C GLY A 79 -5.72 -6.18 19.25
N GLY A 80 -4.95 -7.00 19.92
CA GLY A 80 -3.78 -7.63 19.36
C GLY A 80 -2.46 -7.14 19.97
N LYS A 81 -1.44 -7.90 19.70
CA LYS A 81 -0.07 -7.61 20.13
C LYS A 81 0.52 -6.51 19.25
N ARG A 82 1.36 -5.66 19.86
CA ARG A 82 2.07 -4.62 19.11
C ARG A 82 3.29 -5.20 18.42
N TYR A 83 3.45 -4.85 17.16
CA TYR A 83 4.59 -5.18 16.32
C TYR A 83 5.09 -3.93 15.62
N ALA A 84 6.34 -3.96 15.20
CA ALA A 84 6.87 -2.94 14.31
C ALA A 84 7.60 -3.59 13.13
N SER A 85 7.48 -2.96 11.96
CA SER A 85 8.25 -3.34 10.77
C SER A 85 8.95 -2.13 10.18
N CYS A 86 10.20 -2.31 9.75
CA CYS A 86 11.05 -1.24 9.27
C CYS A 86 11.63 -1.56 7.89
N ASP A 87 11.39 -0.65 6.95
CA ASP A 87 12.16 -0.57 5.72
C ASP A 87 13.36 0.34 5.98
N VAL A 88 14.56 -0.23 5.89
CA VAL A 88 15.81 0.42 6.30
C VAL A 88 16.41 1.15 5.11
N ALA A 89 16.39 2.47 5.15
CA ALA A 89 17.12 3.32 4.21
C ALA A 89 18.01 4.30 4.98
N PHE A 90 19.24 4.51 4.48
CA PHE A 90 20.16 5.54 4.94
C PHE A 90 20.60 6.29 3.71
N GLU A 91 21.04 7.52 3.79
CA GLU A 91 21.66 8.32 2.74
C GLU A 91 21.14 8.12 1.29
N GLY A 92 21.24 9.12 0.45
CA GLY A 92 20.91 9.00 -0.99
C GLY A 92 19.47 9.32 -1.39
N GLY A 93 18.64 9.86 -0.50
CA GLY A 93 17.29 10.38 -0.84
C GLY A 93 16.14 9.46 -0.48
N ASP A 94 16.40 8.22 -0.10
CA ASP A 94 15.37 7.32 0.43
C ASP A 94 15.16 7.56 1.92
N SER A 95 13.95 7.28 2.40
CA SER A 95 13.56 7.48 3.79
C SER A 95 13.43 6.15 4.49
N LEU A 96 13.93 6.05 5.72
CA LEU A 96 13.58 4.96 6.61
C LEU A 96 12.10 5.08 6.98
N VAL A 97 11.37 3.97 6.85
CA VAL A 97 9.94 3.90 7.18
C VAL A 97 9.71 2.82 8.24
N LEU A 98 9.16 3.23 9.37
CA LEU A 98 8.84 2.34 10.48
C LEU A 98 7.32 2.34 10.71
N TRP A 99 6.71 1.17 10.67
CA TRP A 99 5.28 0.97 10.85
C TRP A 99 4.98 0.38 12.21
N LEU A 100 3.97 0.92 12.90
CA LEU A 100 3.40 0.35 14.12
C LEU A 100 2.13 -0.42 13.77
N TRP A 101 2.08 -1.66 14.20
CA TRP A 101 0.96 -2.58 14.06
C TRP A 101 0.37 -2.97 15.41
N CYS A 102 -0.94 -3.07 15.48
CA CYS A 102 -1.66 -3.68 16.59
C CYS A 102 -2.50 -4.84 16.02
N GLY A 103 -2.00 -6.07 16.11
CA GLY A 103 -2.49 -7.16 15.26
C GLY A 103 -2.33 -6.80 13.78
N TRP A 104 -3.42 -6.83 13.02
CA TRP A 104 -3.46 -6.43 11.61
C TRP A 104 -4.00 -5.00 11.38
N HIS A 105 -3.99 -4.16 12.42
CA HIS A 105 -4.30 -2.75 12.31
C HIS A 105 -3.02 -1.91 12.24
N ILE A 106 -2.88 -1.08 11.20
CA ILE A 106 -1.80 -0.10 11.09
C ILE A 106 -2.15 1.10 11.97
N GLN A 107 -1.47 1.23 13.09
CA GLN A 107 -1.77 2.25 14.10
C GLN A 107 -1.01 3.54 13.89
N ASP A 108 0.27 3.47 13.49
CA ASP A 108 1.11 4.63 13.24
C ASP A 108 2.20 4.34 12.20
N VAL A 109 2.79 5.40 11.67
CA VAL A 109 3.94 5.35 10.79
C VAL A 109 4.91 6.47 11.14
N PHE A 110 6.18 6.12 11.25
CA PHE A 110 7.29 7.04 11.46
C PHE A 110 8.22 7.00 10.26
N VAL A 111 8.57 8.18 9.75
CA VAL A 111 9.46 8.32 8.59
C VAL A 111 10.59 9.27 9.00
N CYS A 112 11.81 8.85 8.79
CA CYS A 112 12.97 9.69 9.03
C CYS A 112 14.01 9.60 7.91
N ARG A 113 14.84 10.64 7.85
CA ARG A 113 16.01 10.74 6.96
C ARG A 113 17.18 11.16 7.81
N HIS A 114 17.93 10.20 8.27
CA HIS A 114 19.14 10.42 9.07
C HIS A 114 20.27 9.54 8.54
N ASP A 115 21.47 9.85 9.00
CA ASP A 115 22.58 8.91 8.90
C ASP A 115 22.27 7.61 9.66
N SER A 116 23.12 6.61 9.51
CA SER A 116 22.89 5.30 10.12
C SER A 116 22.77 5.37 11.65
N LYS A 117 23.56 6.21 12.32
CA LYS A 117 23.54 6.38 13.78
C LYS A 117 22.27 7.06 14.27
N GLY A 118 21.88 8.12 13.59
CA GLY A 118 20.65 8.87 13.90
C GLY A 118 19.41 7.99 13.67
N SER A 119 19.40 7.21 12.60
CA SER A 119 18.31 6.28 12.29
C SER A 119 18.14 5.20 13.34
N LEU A 120 19.22 4.53 13.76
CA LEU A 120 19.19 3.52 14.83
C LEU A 120 18.63 4.08 16.13
N SER A 121 19.13 5.25 16.56
CA SER A 121 18.67 5.90 17.78
C SER A 121 17.20 6.32 17.71
N SER A 122 16.77 6.85 16.55
CA SER A 122 15.38 7.25 16.31
C SER A 122 14.43 6.06 16.30
N VAL A 123 14.81 4.94 15.67
CA VAL A 123 14.02 3.71 15.66
C VAL A 123 13.89 3.17 17.09
N LYS A 124 14.99 3.12 17.86
CA LYS A 124 14.96 2.65 19.25
C LYS A 124 14.02 3.50 20.11
N ALA A 125 14.17 4.81 20.05
CA ALA A 125 13.30 5.73 20.80
C ALA A 125 11.82 5.55 20.42
N LYS A 126 11.54 5.33 19.11
CA LYS A 126 10.18 5.14 18.64
C LYS A 126 9.59 3.80 19.06
N LEU A 127 10.36 2.72 19.08
CA LEU A 127 9.92 1.44 19.62
C LEU A 127 9.58 1.53 21.11
N GLU A 128 10.40 2.24 21.88
CA GLU A 128 10.14 2.51 23.31
C GLU A 128 8.86 3.34 23.51
N GLU A 129 8.69 4.44 22.75
CA GLU A 129 7.48 5.29 22.76
C GLU A 129 6.23 4.46 22.44
N TRP A 130 6.30 3.59 21.46
CA TRP A 130 5.19 2.74 21.04
C TRP A 130 4.97 1.51 21.94
N GLY A 131 5.86 1.26 22.89
CA GLY A 131 5.81 0.08 23.76
C GLY A 131 5.94 -1.23 22.99
N VAL A 132 6.74 -1.23 21.92
CA VAL A 132 7.04 -2.44 21.12
C VAL A 132 8.29 -3.09 21.70
N LEU A 133 8.16 -4.37 22.08
CA LEU A 133 9.31 -5.16 22.51
C LEU A 133 10.20 -5.49 21.31
N GLU A 134 11.50 -5.57 21.52
CA GLU A 134 12.47 -5.82 20.44
C GLU A 134 12.20 -7.13 19.69
N GLU A 135 11.75 -8.19 20.37
CA GLU A 135 11.35 -9.47 19.75
C GLU A 135 10.11 -9.37 18.86
N ASN A 136 9.38 -8.24 18.89
CA ASN A 136 8.23 -7.94 18.03
C ASN A 136 8.58 -6.93 16.95
N PHE A 137 9.85 -6.65 16.77
CA PHE A 137 10.36 -5.75 15.75
C PHE A 137 11.01 -6.55 14.62
N THR A 138 10.65 -6.25 13.38
CA THR A 138 11.26 -6.80 12.17
C THR A 138 11.78 -5.68 11.28
N TYR A 139 12.83 -5.97 10.52
CA TYR A 139 13.44 -5.03 9.59
C TYR A 139 14.02 -5.77 8.39
N ASP A 140 14.08 -5.11 7.22
CA ASP A 140 14.75 -5.68 6.05
C ASP A 140 16.25 -5.82 6.33
N LEU A 141 16.74 -7.06 6.30
CA LEU A 141 18.15 -7.40 6.56
C LEU A 141 19.05 -7.03 5.39
N ASN A 142 18.51 -6.90 4.18
CA ASN A 142 19.33 -6.74 2.98
C ASN A 142 20.00 -5.36 2.93
N GLY A 143 21.22 -5.34 2.41
CA GLY A 143 21.99 -4.11 2.29
C GLY A 143 22.23 -3.41 3.63
N LEU A 144 21.61 -2.26 3.82
CA LEU A 144 21.81 -1.39 4.98
C LEU A 144 21.26 -1.98 6.29
N GLY A 145 20.35 -2.93 6.23
CA GLY A 145 19.80 -3.61 7.40
C GLY A 145 20.81 -4.42 8.21
N GLN A 146 21.97 -4.73 7.64
CA GLN A 146 23.04 -5.41 8.38
C GLN A 146 23.50 -4.62 9.62
N THR A 147 23.45 -3.30 9.58
CA THR A 147 23.78 -2.44 10.74
C THR A 147 22.79 -2.60 11.90
N PHE A 148 21.52 -2.92 11.58
CA PHE A 148 20.48 -3.18 12.56
C PHE A 148 20.73 -4.46 13.35
N LYS A 149 21.27 -5.51 12.72
CA LYS A 149 21.55 -6.81 13.33
C LYS A 149 22.47 -6.71 14.54
N GLY A 150 23.46 -5.82 14.50
CA GLY A 150 24.38 -5.59 15.61
C GLY A 150 23.77 -4.79 16.75
N PHE A 151 22.79 -3.96 16.46
CA PHE A 151 22.16 -3.04 17.43
C PHE A 151 20.90 -3.64 18.07
N PHE A 152 20.00 -4.24 17.27
CA PHE A 152 18.77 -4.90 17.72
C PHE A 152 18.97 -6.41 17.77
N ARG A 153 19.49 -6.93 18.88
CA ARG A 153 19.91 -8.34 18.98
C ARG A 153 18.76 -9.34 19.10
N ARG A 154 17.61 -8.89 19.57
CA ARG A 154 16.41 -9.73 19.78
C ARG A 154 15.36 -9.51 18.69
N ALA A 155 15.57 -8.55 17.81
CA ALA A 155 14.68 -8.29 16.69
C ALA A 155 14.75 -9.42 15.66
N VAL A 156 13.71 -9.59 14.87
CA VAL A 156 13.60 -10.61 13.84
C VAL A 156 13.99 -10.00 12.49
N PRO A 157 15.21 -10.26 11.98
CA PRO A 157 15.59 -9.75 10.68
C PRO A 157 14.80 -10.46 9.57
N PHE A 158 14.30 -9.72 8.61
CA PHE A 158 13.63 -10.25 7.43
C PHE A 158 14.63 -10.36 6.28
N ASN A 159 14.93 -11.59 5.88
CA ASN A 159 15.75 -11.85 4.71
C ASN A 159 14.85 -12.27 3.53
N ASN A 160 14.66 -11.37 2.58
CA ASN A 160 13.78 -11.56 1.44
C ASN A 160 14.20 -12.69 0.47
N ARG A 161 15.44 -13.20 0.61
CA ARG A 161 16.01 -14.28 -0.21
C ARG A 161 15.95 -15.67 0.47
N GLU A 162 15.44 -15.75 1.69
CA GLU A 162 15.28 -17.03 2.36
C GLU A 162 14.30 -17.94 1.62
N ALA A 163 14.50 -19.24 1.81
CA ALA A 163 13.58 -20.25 1.34
C ALA A 163 12.22 -20.09 2.05
N VAL A 164 11.15 -20.35 1.33
CA VAL A 164 9.80 -20.39 1.89
C VAL A 164 9.67 -21.53 2.93
N GLU A 165 8.69 -21.39 3.81
CA GLU A 165 8.29 -22.50 4.69
C GLU A 165 7.87 -23.73 3.86
N ASP A 166 8.19 -24.94 4.35
CA ASP A 166 7.94 -26.20 3.62
C ASP A 166 6.51 -26.35 3.10
N LYS A 167 5.52 -25.89 3.86
CA LYS A 167 4.09 -25.90 3.45
C LYS A 167 3.77 -25.05 2.23
N TYR A 168 4.63 -24.09 1.89
CA TYR A 168 4.47 -23.17 0.76
C TYR A 168 5.47 -23.39 -0.38
N ARG A 169 6.32 -24.42 -0.26
CA ARG A 169 7.44 -24.70 -1.17
C ARG A 169 7.07 -24.78 -2.65
N TYR A 170 5.85 -25.21 -2.95
CA TYR A 170 5.35 -25.33 -4.31
C TYR A 170 4.41 -24.20 -4.73
N VAL A 171 4.27 -23.16 -3.89
CA VAL A 171 3.36 -22.03 -4.12
C VAL A 171 4.14 -20.74 -4.37
N TYR A 172 5.25 -20.55 -3.68
CA TYR A 172 6.04 -19.32 -3.76
C TYR A 172 7.52 -19.62 -3.97
N ASP A 173 8.19 -18.78 -4.73
CA ASP A 173 9.62 -18.93 -5.05
C ASP A 173 10.53 -18.59 -3.87
N ASN A 174 10.12 -17.63 -3.03
CA ASN A 174 10.90 -17.12 -1.92
C ASN A 174 10.00 -16.46 -0.86
N VAL A 175 10.57 -16.18 0.32
CA VAL A 175 9.85 -15.57 1.44
C VAL A 175 9.28 -14.19 1.08
N LYS A 176 9.93 -13.43 0.21
CA LYS A 176 9.41 -12.13 -0.24
C LYS A 176 8.07 -12.31 -0.96
N SER A 177 8.00 -13.22 -1.93
CA SER A 177 6.77 -13.54 -2.66
C SER A 177 5.70 -14.08 -1.71
N GLN A 178 6.06 -15.03 -0.84
CA GLN A 178 5.15 -15.56 0.17
C GLN A 178 4.52 -14.44 1.02
N CYS A 179 5.33 -13.56 1.59
CA CYS A 179 4.85 -12.47 2.43
C CYS A 179 3.99 -11.46 1.65
N ALA A 180 4.40 -11.13 0.42
CA ALA A 180 3.66 -10.18 -0.42
C ALA A 180 2.25 -10.71 -0.76
N TYR A 181 2.13 -11.99 -1.13
CA TYR A 181 0.84 -12.60 -1.43
C TYR A 181 -0.03 -12.77 -0.18
N LEU A 182 0.54 -13.24 0.93
CA LEU A 182 -0.21 -13.38 2.18
C LEU A 182 -0.72 -12.01 2.68
N PHE A 183 0.09 -10.97 2.55
CA PHE A 183 -0.31 -9.59 2.86
C PHE A 183 -1.45 -9.12 1.96
N ALA A 184 -1.34 -9.35 0.64
CA ALA A 184 -2.36 -8.97 -0.31
C ALA A 184 -3.70 -9.67 0.00
N HIS A 185 -3.67 -10.98 0.29
CA HIS A 185 -4.87 -11.73 0.69
C HIS A 185 -5.51 -11.16 1.96
N LYS A 186 -4.71 -10.88 3.00
CA LYS A 186 -5.20 -10.24 4.23
C LYS A 186 -5.92 -8.91 3.97
N LEU A 187 -5.39 -8.12 3.04
CA LEU A 187 -5.98 -6.84 2.65
C LEU A 187 -7.29 -7.05 1.88
N ILE A 188 -7.29 -7.93 0.86
CA ILE A 188 -8.44 -8.22 0.00
C ILE A 188 -9.59 -8.83 0.81
N ASP A 189 -9.28 -9.72 1.74
CA ASP A 189 -10.27 -10.39 2.59
C ASP A 189 -10.83 -9.47 3.70
N GLY A 190 -10.36 -8.21 3.78
CA GLY A 190 -10.84 -7.25 4.77
C GLY A 190 -10.38 -7.57 6.20
N GLU A 191 -9.29 -8.31 6.34
CA GLU A 191 -8.71 -8.67 7.63
C GLU A 191 -7.65 -7.66 8.12
N MET A 192 -7.49 -6.55 7.42
CA MET A 192 -6.57 -5.46 7.76
C MET A 192 -7.31 -4.14 7.83
N SER A 193 -6.80 -3.24 8.66
CA SER A 193 -7.28 -1.87 8.72
C SER A 193 -6.13 -0.88 8.98
N ILE A 194 -6.39 0.40 8.74
CA ILE A 194 -5.43 1.48 8.96
C ILE A 194 -6.10 2.63 9.72
N ASN A 195 -5.38 3.24 10.63
CA ASN A 195 -5.84 4.44 11.31
C ASN A 195 -6.12 5.55 10.29
N PRO A 196 -7.36 6.01 10.11
CA PRO A 196 -7.73 6.96 9.06
C PRO A 196 -7.05 8.32 9.18
N ARG A 197 -6.54 8.68 10.38
CA ARG A 197 -5.77 9.91 10.58
C ARG A 197 -4.42 9.89 9.86
N LEU A 198 -3.86 8.69 9.63
CA LEU A 198 -2.60 8.54 8.91
C LEU A 198 -2.74 8.86 7.42
N LEU A 199 -3.89 8.54 6.84
CA LEU A 199 -4.13 8.68 5.40
C LEU A 199 -3.96 10.12 4.90
N LYS A 200 -4.21 11.11 5.77
CA LYS A 200 -4.07 12.55 5.46
C LYS A 200 -2.68 13.12 5.79
N ARG A 201 -1.80 12.35 6.42
CA ARG A 201 -0.43 12.79 6.69
C ARG A 201 0.34 12.90 5.37
N LYS A 202 1.11 13.98 5.24
CA LYS A 202 1.87 14.27 4.01
C LYS A 202 3.33 13.90 4.18
N TYR A 203 3.87 13.26 3.15
CA TYR A 203 5.25 12.84 3.06
C TYR A 203 5.85 13.29 1.73
N SER A 204 7.17 13.41 1.70
CA SER A 204 7.93 13.65 0.47
C SER A 204 8.99 12.57 0.31
N GLY A 205 9.24 12.15 -0.90
CA GLY A 205 10.18 11.11 -1.23
C GLY A 205 10.74 11.29 -2.64
N LYS A 206 11.45 10.30 -3.13
CA LYS A 206 11.97 10.31 -4.50
C LYS A 206 10.81 10.29 -5.50
N GLY A 207 10.68 11.36 -6.27
CA GLY A 207 9.65 11.48 -7.31
C GLY A 207 8.27 11.95 -6.82
N PHE A 208 8.14 12.39 -5.56
CA PHE A 208 6.91 13.01 -5.07
C PHE A 208 7.17 14.00 -3.93
N GLU A 209 6.35 15.03 -3.84
CA GLU A 209 6.46 16.05 -2.80
C GLU A 209 5.10 16.31 -2.14
N LYS A 210 5.07 16.23 -0.79
CA LYS A 210 3.87 16.49 0.03
C LYS A 210 2.63 15.67 -0.36
N TRP A 211 2.85 14.44 -0.81
CA TRP A 211 1.73 13.53 -1.06
C TRP A 211 1.15 13.01 0.25
N GLU A 212 -0.17 12.86 0.27
CA GLU A 212 -0.84 12.16 1.36
C GLU A 212 -0.47 10.68 1.38
N LEU A 213 -0.42 10.08 2.56
CA LEU A 213 -0.13 8.65 2.69
C LEU A 213 -1.07 7.80 1.84
N LYS A 214 -2.35 8.19 1.76
CA LYS A 214 -3.33 7.53 0.89
C LYS A 214 -2.85 7.44 -0.56
N GLN A 215 -2.35 8.54 -1.11
CA GLN A 215 -1.84 8.60 -2.50
C GLN A 215 -0.61 7.70 -2.70
N ILE A 216 0.28 7.70 -1.70
CA ILE A 216 1.49 6.85 -1.74
C ILE A 216 1.09 5.38 -1.74
N LEU A 217 0.22 4.95 -0.82
CA LEU A 217 -0.24 3.57 -0.74
C LEU A 217 -0.99 3.12 -2.00
N MET A 218 -1.80 3.99 -2.58
CA MET A 218 -2.48 3.72 -3.85
C MET A 218 -1.50 3.48 -5.00
N LYS A 219 -0.37 4.19 -5.02
CA LYS A 219 0.68 3.98 -6.02
C LYS A 219 1.45 2.68 -5.74
N GLU A 220 1.86 2.48 -4.49
CA GLU A 220 2.68 1.34 -4.09
C GLU A 220 1.97 -0.02 -4.22
N ARG A 221 0.63 -0.07 -4.22
CA ARG A 221 -0.10 -1.32 -4.44
C ARG A 221 0.33 -2.06 -5.72
N LYS A 222 0.75 -1.30 -6.75
CA LYS A 222 1.20 -1.83 -8.03
C LYS A 222 2.56 -2.55 -7.95
N CYS A 223 3.26 -2.45 -6.84
CA CYS A 223 4.50 -3.17 -6.61
C CYS A 223 4.29 -4.66 -6.33
N ILE A 224 3.06 -5.06 -5.95
CA ILE A 224 2.68 -6.45 -5.74
C ILE A 224 1.99 -6.95 -7.00
N ARG A 225 2.75 -7.65 -7.87
CA ARG A 225 2.25 -8.19 -9.15
C ARG A 225 2.28 -9.69 -9.13
N ALA A 226 1.32 -10.31 -9.83
CA ALA A 226 1.43 -11.71 -10.20
C ALA A 226 2.69 -11.88 -11.08
N SER A 227 3.48 -12.90 -10.84
CA SER A 227 4.54 -13.28 -11.78
C SER A 227 3.85 -13.67 -13.10
N GLU A 228 4.34 -13.13 -14.21
CA GLU A 228 4.01 -13.71 -15.51
C GLU A 228 4.40 -15.19 -15.44
N GLU A 229 3.44 -16.10 -15.57
CA GLU A 229 3.76 -17.48 -15.87
C GLU A 229 4.57 -17.42 -17.15
N THR A 230 5.86 -17.76 -17.07
CA THR A 230 6.64 -18.06 -18.24
C THR A 230 5.99 -19.31 -18.86
N SER A 231 5.09 -19.07 -19.81
CA SER A 231 4.61 -20.12 -20.69
C SER A 231 5.79 -20.55 -21.56
N ASP A 232 6.43 -21.64 -21.17
CA ASP A 232 7.25 -22.45 -22.06
C ASP A 232 6.36 -23.26 -23.02
#